data_8ab76929ad580d938ab5e0cc2948e0b9
#
_entry.id   8ab76929ad580d938ab5e0cc2948e0b9
#
_cell.length_a   1.000
_cell.length_b   1.000
_cell.length_c   1.000
_cell.angle_alpha   90.00
_cell.angle_beta   90.00
_cell.angle_gamma   90.00
#
_symmetry.space_group_name_H-M   'P 1'
#
loop_
_entity.id
_entity.type
_entity.pdbx_description
1 polymer ?
#
loop_
_entity_poly.entity_id
_entity_poly.type
_entity_poly.pdbx_seq_one_letter_code
_entity_poly.pdbx_strand_id
1 'polypeptide(L)'
;YTGITIGPAKETAGGMPAVLSAFRHIVAEAGWVRGFKALAQLNQKKGFDCPGCAWPDPDDERSGLAEYCENGAKAVAEEATLKKIGPDFFAKHSVPELARLSDFEIGKQGRITAPLYLPAGATHYQSISWQEAFQKIAEGLHTVAHPDEAVFYTSGRTSNEAAFLYQLFVRAFGTNNLPDCSNMCHESSGV
;
A
#
# COMPACT_ATOMS: atom_id res chain seq x y z
N TYR A 1 3.61 -11.09 19.04
CA TYR A 1 2.96 -9.74 19.08
C TYR A 1 3.51 -8.97 20.29
N THR A 2 4.79 -8.64 20.24
CA THR A 2 5.43 -7.82 21.28
C THR A 2 5.27 -6.35 20.87
N GLY A 3 4.72 -5.54 21.78
CA GLY A 3 4.62 -4.09 21.61
C GLY A 3 3.22 -3.51 21.29
N ILE A 4 2.20 -4.36 21.11
CA ILE A 4 0.82 -3.89 20.96
C ILE A 4 0.13 -3.99 22.32
N THR A 5 -0.29 -2.86 22.86
CA THR A 5 -1.14 -2.81 24.05
C THR A 5 -2.60 -2.68 23.59
N ILE A 6 -3.41 -3.66 23.93
CA ILE A 6 -4.84 -3.61 23.71
C ILE A 6 -5.47 -2.81 24.85
N GLY A 7 -5.93 -1.60 24.52
CA GLY A 7 -6.70 -0.78 25.45
C GLY A 7 -8.15 -1.25 25.58
N PRO A 8 -8.92 -0.68 26.52
CA PRO A 8 -10.35 -0.95 26.61
C PRO A 8 -11.06 -0.56 25.30
N ALA A 9 -12.12 -1.29 24.96
CA ALA A 9 -12.97 -0.96 23.81
C ALA A 9 -13.51 0.47 23.94
N LYS A 10 -13.52 1.21 22.83
CA LYS A 10 -14.08 2.56 22.81
C LYS A 10 -15.60 2.47 22.80
N GLU A 11 -16.26 3.27 23.62
CA GLU A 11 -17.71 3.34 23.69
C GLU A 11 -18.35 4.10 22.52
N THR A 12 -17.56 4.92 21.82
CA THR A 12 -18.02 5.73 20.69
C THR A 12 -17.12 5.55 19.47
N ALA A 13 -17.71 5.49 18.29
CA ALA A 13 -17.03 5.50 17.00
C ALA A 13 -17.25 6.86 16.30
N GLY A 14 -16.20 7.38 15.65
CA GLY A 14 -16.28 8.66 14.93
C GLY A 14 -16.21 9.90 15.84
N GLY A 15 -16.78 11.02 15.37
CA GLY A 15 -16.80 12.29 16.09
C GLY A 15 -15.43 12.95 16.28
N MET A 16 -15.33 13.86 17.25
CA MET A 16 -14.10 14.61 17.54
C MET A 16 -12.86 13.74 17.82
N PRO A 17 -12.95 12.59 18.52
CA PRO A 17 -11.80 11.72 18.70
C PRO A 17 -11.23 11.21 17.37
N ALA A 18 -12.06 10.86 16.40
CA ALA A 18 -11.65 10.41 15.07
C ALA A 18 -10.97 11.54 14.28
N VAL A 19 -11.53 12.76 14.34
CA VAL A 19 -10.93 13.95 13.71
C VAL A 19 -9.54 14.22 14.28
N LEU A 20 -9.39 14.22 15.60
CA LEU A 20 -8.09 14.45 16.25
C LEU A 20 -7.09 13.33 15.93
N SER A 21 -7.55 12.10 15.86
CA SER A 21 -6.73 10.94 15.47
C SER A 21 -6.22 11.08 14.03
N ALA A 22 -7.11 11.40 13.09
CA ALA A 22 -6.76 11.65 11.70
C ALA A 22 -5.72 12.81 11.57
N PHE A 23 -5.97 13.92 12.27
CA PHE A 23 -5.04 15.07 12.28
C PHE A 23 -3.65 14.71 12.79
N ARG A 24 -3.58 14.04 13.94
CA ARG A 24 -2.30 13.62 14.51
C ARG A 24 -1.52 12.72 13.56
N HIS A 25 -2.22 11.78 12.93
CA HIS A 25 -1.62 10.83 12.02
C HIS A 25 -1.12 11.50 10.73
N ILE A 26 -1.91 12.39 10.14
CA ILE A 26 -1.54 13.17 8.96
C ILE A 26 -0.28 13.99 9.19
N VAL A 27 -0.22 14.70 10.31
CA VAL A 27 0.93 15.53 10.64
C VAL A 27 2.18 14.70 10.90
N ALA A 28 2.02 13.56 11.59
CA ALA A 28 3.14 12.68 11.94
C ALA A 28 3.76 11.98 10.71
N GLU A 29 2.95 11.59 9.72
CA GLU A 29 3.42 10.85 8.54
C GLU A 29 3.73 11.77 7.36
N ALA A 30 2.82 12.64 6.97
CA ALA A 30 2.93 13.45 5.76
C ALA A 30 3.35 14.92 6.02
N GLY A 31 3.36 15.35 7.27
CA GLY A 31 3.59 16.75 7.65
C GLY A 31 2.42 17.67 7.31
N TRP A 32 2.48 18.91 7.80
CA TRP A 32 1.36 19.85 7.67
C TRP A 32 0.98 20.14 6.22
N VAL A 33 1.91 20.64 5.42
CA VAL A 33 1.60 21.14 4.07
C VAL A 33 1.15 20.03 3.13
N ARG A 34 1.93 18.94 3.05
CA ARG A 34 1.63 17.81 2.18
C ARG A 34 0.37 17.08 2.63
N GLY A 35 0.24 16.83 3.92
CA GLY A 35 -0.89 16.11 4.49
C GLY A 35 -2.21 16.81 4.24
N PHE A 36 -2.31 18.11 4.53
CA PHE A 36 -3.54 18.86 4.28
C PHE A 36 -3.86 19.03 2.79
N LYS A 37 -2.83 19.20 1.94
CA LYS A 37 -3.03 19.23 0.50
C LYS A 37 -3.59 17.91 -0.02
N ALA A 38 -3.08 16.79 0.48
CA ALA A 38 -3.57 15.46 0.12
C ALA A 38 -5.02 15.25 0.56
N LEU A 39 -5.37 15.60 1.82
CA LEU A 39 -6.73 15.49 2.32
C LEU A 39 -7.73 16.36 1.55
N ALA A 40 -7.34 17.55 1.13
CA ALA A 40 -8.19 18.43 0.34
C ALA A 40 -8.49 17.92 -1.07
N GLN A 41 -7.73 16.93 -1.54
CA GLN A 41 -7.92 16.31 -2.86
C GLN A 41 -8.52 14.91 -2.79
N LEU A 42 -8.59 14.34 -1.58
CA LEU A 42 -9.09 12.98 -1.38
C LEU A 42 -10.58 12.88 -1.69
N ASN A 43 -10.93 11.97 -2.60
CA ASN A 43 -12.29 11.74 -3.12
C ASN A 43 -12.96 13.00 -3.72
N GLN A 44 -12.17 13.95 -4.22
CA GLN A 44 -12.68 15.14 -4.91
C GLN A 44 -12.66 14.95 -6.43
N LYS A 45 -13.57 15.62 -7.16
CA LYS A 45 -13.68 15.54 -8.64
C LYS A 45 -12.36 15.76 -9.40
N LYS A 46 -11.50 16.63 -8.89
CA LYS A 46 -10.17 16.92 -9.45
C LYS A 46 -9.03 16.36 -8.61
N GLY A 47 -9.34 15.44 -7.74
CA GLY A 47 -8.40 14.82 -6.81
C GLY A 47 -8.10 13.37 -7.19
N PHE A 48 -8.04 12.53 -6.18
CA PHE A 48 -7.78 11.10 -6.30
C PHE A 48 -8.65 10.32 -5.32
N ASP A 49 -8.91 9.06 -5.65
CA ASP A 49 -9.72 8.17 -4.83
C ASP A 49 -8.96 7.66 -3.61
N CYS A 50 -9.72 7.34 -2.55
CA CYS A 50 -9.13 6.82 -1.32
C CYS A 50 -8.42 5.48 -1.57
N PRO A 51 -7.14 5.35 -1.19
CA PRO A 51 -6.43 4.09 -1.36
C PRO A 51 -6.86 3.02 -0.34
N GLY A 52 -7.71 3.35 0.63
CA GLY A 52 -8.13 2.43 1.69
C GLY A 52 -9.27 1.51 1.29
N CYS A 53 -10.29 2.05 0.67
CA CYS A 53 -11.47 1.31 0.20
C CYS A 53 -12.18 2.10 -0.90
N ALA A 54 -13.10 1.45 -1.59
CA ALA A 54 -14.01 2.12 -2.51
C ALA A 54 -15.01 2.96 -1.71
N TRP A 55 -14.69 4.20 -1.42
CA TRP A 55 -15.66 5.15 -0.88
C TRP A 55 -16.78 5.34 -1.89
N PRO A 56 -18.06 5.23 -1.48
CA PRO A 56 -19.16 5.47 -2.40
C PRO A 56 -19.01 6.83 -3.06
N ASP A 57 -18.91 6.85 -4.36
CA ASP A 57 -18.76 8.08 -5.14
C ASP A 57 -20.17 8.67 -5.35
N PRO A 58 -20.55 9.75 -4.64
CA PRO A 58 -21.85 10.34 -4.84
C PRO A 58 -21.87 10.98 -6.23
N ASP A 59 -22.89 10.65 -7.00
CA ASP A 59 -23.14 11.26 -8.30
C ASP A 59 -23.30 12.79 -8.12
N ASP A 60 -22.30 13.55 -8.49
CA ASP A 60 -22.24 15.01 -8.53
C ASP A 60 -22.26 15.81 -7.20
N GLU A 61 -22.70 15.30 -6.09
CA GLU A 61 -22.74 15.99 -4.79
C GLU A 61 -21.60 15.53 -3.89
N ARG A 62 -20.52 16.32 -3.80
CA ARG A 62 -19.41 16.06 -2.89
C ARG A 62 -19.22 17.20 -1.91
N SER A 63 -18.89 16.85 -0.67
CA SER A 63 -18.48 17.85 0.32
C SER A 63 -17.19 18.54 -0.12
N GLY A 64 -17.20 19.85 -0.17
CA GLY A 64 -15.97 20.61 -0.45
C GLY A 64 -14.95 20.62 0.69
N LEU A 65 -15.34 20.12 1.86
CA LEU A 65 -14.50 20.12 3.06
C LEU A 65 -13.81 18.78 3.31
N ALA A 66 -14.55 17.67 3.21
CA ALA A 66 -14.03 16.34 3.50
C ALA A 66 -14.96 15.25 2.95
N GLU A 67 -14.44 14.36 2.14
CA GLU A 67 -15.11 13.17 1.62
C GLU A 67 -14.31 11.92 2.01
N TYR A 68 -14.02 11.75 3.30
CA TYR A 68 -13.22 10.64 3.79
C TYR A 68 -13.53 10.32 5.25
N CYS A 69 -13.29 9.07 5.62
CA CYS A 69 -13.33 8.64 7.02
C CYS A 69 -11.94 8.75 7.67
N GLU A 70 -11.87 8.48 8.98
CA GLU A 70 -10.60 8.43 9.73
C GLU A 70 -9.58 7.48 9.09
N ASN A 71 -10.02 6.29 8.67
CA ASN A 71 -9.14 5.29 8.05
C ASN A 71 -8.62 5.76 6.68
N GLY A 72 -9.47 6.43 5.88
CA GLY A 72 -9.06 7.04 4.61
C GLY A 72 -8.00 8.12 4.81
N ALA A 73 -8.19 9.00 5.79
CA ALA A 73 -7.20 10.01 6.15
C ALA A 73 -5.86 9.39 6.58
N LYS A 74 -5.88 8.32 7.39
CA LYS A 74 -4.67 7.59 7.79
C LYS A 74 -4.00 6.90 6.61
N ALA A 75 -4.75 6.24 5.74
CA ALA A 75 -4.23 5.59 4.54
C ALA A 75 -3.51 6.58 3.62
N VAL A 76 -4.12 7.74 3.38
CA VAL A 76 -3.50 8.81 2.59
C VAL A 76 -2.25 9.38 3.29
N ALA A 77 -2.28 9.52 4.60
CA ALA A 77 -1.09 9.96 5.36
C ALA A 77 0.10 9.02 5.16
N GLU A 78 -0.15 7.72 5.22
CA GLU A 78 0.87 6.68 5.01
C GLU A 78 1.37 6.65 3.56
N GLU A 79 0.49 6.82 2.58
CA GLU A 79 0.89 6.94 1.17
C GLU A 79 1.74 8.20 0.91
N ALA A 80 1.42 9.29 1.58
CA ALA A 80 2.12 10.58 1.47
C ALA A 80 3.27 10.75 2.45
N THR A 81 3.70 9.69 3.15
CA THR A 81 4.73 9.79 4.20
C THR A 81 6.02 10.40 3.68
N LEU A 82 6.69 11.16 4.56
CA LEU A 82 8.02 11.72 4.30
C LEU A 82 9.15 10.74 4.63
N LYS A 83 8.82 9.65 5.33
CA LYS A 83 9.79 8.63 5.71
C LYS A 83 10.19 7.81 4.48
N LYS A 84 11.48 7.58 4.34
CA LYS A 84 12.07 6.81 3.23
C LYS A 84 13.10 5.84 3.74
N ILE A 85 13.11 4.65 3.17
CA ILE A 85 14.16 3.66 3.35
C ILE A 85 14.78 3.34 1.99
N GLY A 86 16.08 3.49 1.93
CA GLY A 86 16.86 3.30 0.71
C GLY A 86 17.89 2.18 0.84
N PRO A 87 18.79 2.06 -0.15
CA PRO A 87 19.83 1.04 -0.15
C PRO A 87 20.64 0.97 1.13
N ASP A 88 20.97 2.12 1.72
CA ASP A 88 21.77 2.19 2.97
C ASP A 88 21.08 1.56 4.17
N PHE A 89 19.74 1.63 4.23
CA PHE A 89 18.97 0.96 5.26
C PHE A 89 19.10 -0.56 5.13
N PHE A 90 18.92 -1.09 3.93
CA PHE A 90 18.98 -2.52 3.66
C PHE A 90 20.39 -3.09 3.69
N ALA A 91 21.41 -2.27 3.49
CA ALA A 91 22.80 -2.65 3.70
C ALA A 91 23.15 -2.82 5.19
N LYS A 92 22.46 -2.09 6.08
CA LYS A 92 22.69 -2.14 7.54
C LYS A 92 21.85 -3.17 8.26
N HIS A 93 20.68 -3.52 7.74
CA HIS A 93 19.72 -4.41 8.39
C HIS A 93 19.55 -5.69 7.59
N SER A 94 19.96 -6.80 8.20
CA SER A 94 19.78 -8.12 7.61
C SER A 94 18.30 -8.56 7.62
N VAL A 95 17.94 -9.47 6.72
CA VAL A 95 16.60 -10.06 6.68
C VAL A 95 16.21 -10.71 8.02
N PRO A 96 17.10 -11.48 8.71
CA PRO A 96 16.79 -12.01 10.04
C PRO A 96 16.56 -10.95 11.11
N GLU A 97 17.20 -9.79 11.03
CA GLU A 97 16.94 -8.66 11.94
C GLU A 97 15.58 -8.03 11.65
N LEU A 98 15.28 -7.77 10.38
CA LEU A 98 13.98 -7.22 9.97
C LEU A 98 12.83 -8.17 10.32
N ALA A 99 13.01 -9.48 10.19
CA ALA A 99 12.01 -10.48 10.53
C ALA A 99 11.69 -10.58 12.05
N ARG A 100 12.47 -9.94 12.91
CA ARG A 100 12.17 -9.83 14.35
C ARG A 100 11.25 -8.67 14.67
N LEU A 101 11.13 -7.71 13.76
CA LEU A 101 10.21 -6.59 13.91
C LEU A 101 8.78 -7.06 13.64
N SER A 102 7.81 -6.41 14.29
CA SER A 102 6.41 -6.60 13.93
C SER A 102 6.10 -5.92 12.59
N ASP A 103 5.04 -6.36 11.92
CA ASP A 103 4.57 -5.76 10.67
C ASP A 103 4.31 -4.26 10.82
N PHE A 104 3.81 -3.84 11.99
CA PHE A 104 3.61 -2.44 12.31
C PHE A 104 4.94 -1.66 12.37
N GLU A 105 5.96 -2.21 13.03
CA GLU A 105 7.28 -1.56 13.12
C GLU A 105 7.95 -1.47 11.75
N ILE A 106 7.86 -2.53 10.93
CA ILE A 106 8.36 -2.51 9.55
C ILE A 106 7.65 -1.44 8.72
N GLY A 107 6.31 -1.40 8.79
CA GLY A 107 5.50 -0.40 8.07
C GLY A 107 5.84 1.05 8.45
N LYS A 108 6.31 1.30 9.68
CA LYS A 108 6.70 2.63 10.17
C LYS A 108 8.10 3.08 9.76
N GLN A 109 8.91 2.23 9.14
CA GLN A 109 10.26 2.61 8.66
C GLN A 109 10.19 3.59 7.50
N GLY A 110 9.22 3.46 6.62
CA GLY A 110 9.01 4.36 5.49
C GLY A 110 8.87 3.64 4.15
N ARG A 111 8.84 4.42 3.09
CA ARG A 111 8.67 3.90 1.72
C ARG A 111 10.00 3.48 1.12
N ILE A 112 10.02 2.31 0.49
CA ILE A 112 11.17 1.81 -0.28
C ILE A 112 11.41 2.72 -1.50
N THR A 113 12.65 3.12 -1.71
CA THR A 113 13.01 4.13 -2.73
C THR A 113 13.73 3.57 -3.94
N ALA A 114 14.09 2.28 -3.94
CA ALA A 114 14.81 1.63 -5.04
C ALA A 114 14.38 0.16 -5.16
N PRO A 115 14.49 -0.46 -6.33
CA PRO A 115 14.33 -1.88 -6.46
C PRO A 115 15.37 -2.63 -5.63
N LEU A 116 14.92 -3.70 -4.99
CA LEU A 116 15.75 -4.52 -4.11
C LEU A 116 15.68 -5.98 -4.54
N TYR A 117 16.80 -6.65 -4.46
CA TYR A 117 16.94 -8.06 -4.74
C TYR A 117 17.64 -8.76 -3.58
N LEU A 118 17.16 -9.92 -3.20
CA LEU A 118 17.80 -10.81 -2.24
C LEU A 118 18.39 -12.01 -2.99
N PRO A 119 19.70 -12.07 -3.23
CA PRO A 119 20.32 -13.24 -3.83
C PRO A 119 20.14 -14.49 -2.95
N ALA A 120 20.11 -15.66 -3.57
CA ALA A 120 20.05 -16.93 -2.85
C ALA A 120 21.22 -17.03 -1.85
N GLY A 121 20.92 -17.33 -0.59
CA GLY A 121 21.91 -17.44 0.49
C GLY A 121 22.39 -16.10 1.06
N ALA A 122 22.00 -14.96 0.50
CA ALA A 122 22.34 -13.66 1.07
C ALA A 122 21.45 -13.32 2.28
N THR A 123 22.01 -12.56 3.21
CA THR A 123 21.31 -12.08 4.40
C THR A 123 20.83 -10.64 4.31
N HIS A 124 21.28 -9.91 3.30
CA HIS A 124 20.92 -8.51 3.08
C HIS A 124 20.37 -8.30 1.67
N TYR A 125 19.36 -7.43 1.55
CA TYR A 125 18.89 -6.97 0.25
C TYR A 125 19.95 -6.12 -0.43
N GLN A 126 20.07 -6.29 -1.74
CA GLN A 126 20.94 -5.49 -2.61
C GLN A 126 20.08 -4.59 -3.49
N SER A 127 20.50 -3.34 -3.61
CA SER A 127 19.85 -2.43 -4.57
C SER A 127 20.29 -2.81 -5.98
N ILE A 128 19.32 -2.87 -6.87
CA ILE A 128 19.53 -3.13 -8.30
C ILE A 128 18.89 -2.02 -9.13
N SER A 129 19.28 -1.90 -10.39
CA SER A 129 18.61 -1.00 -11.31
C SER A 129 17.20 -1.51 -11.69
N TRP A 130 16.33 -0.62 -12.16
CA TRP A 130 15.04 -1.02 -12.72
C TRP A 130 15.20 -1.97 -13.91
N GLN A 131 16.20 -1.75 -14.73
CA GLN A 131 16.52 -2.63 -15.86
C GLN A 131 16.81 -4.06 -15.39
N GLU A 132 17.66 -4.22 -14.40
CA GLU A 132 17.98 -5.53 -13.81
C GLU A 132 16.76 -6.16 -13.14
N ALA A 133 15.93 -5.36 -12.47
CA ALA A 133 14.70 -5.85 -11.86
C ALA A 133 13.75 -6.44 -12.91
N PHE A 134 13.49 -5.71 -14.00
CA PHE A 134 12.64 -6.19 -15.09
C PHE A 134 13.23 -7.42 -15.78
N GLN A 135 14.54 -7.46 -15.98
CA GLN A 135 15.19 -8.62 -16.56
C GLN A 135 15.02 -9.87 -15.68
N LYS A 136 15.24 -9.75 -14.37
CA LYS A 136 15.04 -10.87 -13.44
C LYS A 136 13.59 -11.35 -13.38
N ILE A 137 12.61 -10.43 -13.43
CA ILE A 137 11.20 -10.79 -13.51
C ILE A 137 10.91 -11.55 -14.81
N ALA A 138 11.37 -11.05 -15.94
CA ALA A 138 11.19 -11.70 -17.22
C ALA A 138 11.84 -13.10 -17.26
N GLU A 139 13.08 -13.22 -16.79
CA GLU A 139 13.77 -14.51 -16.67
C GLU A 139 12.95 -15.50 -15.81
N GLY A 140 12.45 -15.04 -14.64
CA GLY A 140 11.61 -15.89 -13.78
C GLY A 140 10.31 -16.33 -14.46
N LEU A 141 9.63 -15.42 -15.16
CA LEU A 141 8.39 -15.74 -15.87
C LEU A 141 8.63 -16.68 -17.06
N HIS A 142 9.81 -16.65 -17.69
CA HIS A 142 10.15 -17.57 -18.77
C HIS A 142 10.52 -18.98 -18.28
N THR A 143 10.66 -19.21 -16.98
CA THR A 143 10.92 -20.55 -16.44
C THR A 143 9.66 -21.42 -16.34
N VAL A 144 8.46 -20.83 -16.38
CA VAL A 144 7.21 -21.60 -16.30
C VAL A 144 6.97 -22.32 -17.63
N ALA A 145 6.48 -23.56 -17.57
CA ALA A 145 6.20 -24.35 -18.77
C ALA A 145 4.93 -23.88 -19.49
N HIS A 146 3.96 -23.35 -18.73
CA HIS A 146 2.72 -22.80 -19.25
C HIS A 146 2.35 -21.52 -18.53
N PRO A 147 1.83 -20.48 -19.19
CA PRO A 147 1.46 -19.22 -18.56
C PRO A 147 0.51 -19.36 -17.36
N ASP A 148 -0.34 -20.37 -17.33
CA ASP A 148 -1.27 -20.61 -16.22
C ASP A 148 -0.61 -21.17 -14.94
N GLU A 149 0.69 -21.47 -14.98
CA GLU A 149 1.47 -21.78 -13.78
C GLU A 149 1.82 -20.52 -12.98
N ALA A 150 1.69 -19.33 -13.59
CA ALA A 150 1.89 -18.06 -12.94
C ALA A 150 0.57 -17.48 -12.40
N VAL A 151 0.63 -16.92 -11.21
CA VAL A 151 -0.50 -16.23 -10.58
C VAL A 151 -0.08 -14.79 -10.29
N PHE A 152 -0.92 -13.84 -10.67
CA PHE A 152 -0.65 -12.42 -10.58
C PHE A 152 -1.65 -11.75 -9.62
N TYR A 153 -1.19 -11.39 -8.44
CA TYR A 153 -2.01 -10.77 -7.41
C TYR A 153 -1.68 -9.29 -7.24
N THR A 154 -2.69 -8.47 -7.03
CA THR A 154 -2.53 -7.09 -6.62
C THR A 154 -3.51 -6.72 -5.52
N SER A 155 -3.14 -5.74 -4.70
CA SER A 155 -4.00 -5.19 -3.66
C SER A 155 -5.03 -4.22 -4.25
N GLY A 156 -6.19 -4.09 -3.59
CA GLY A 156 -7.18 -3.06 -3.91
C GLY A 156 -6.68 -1.61 -3.71
N ARG A 157 -5.50 -1.43 -3.14
CA ARG A 157 -4.82 -0.12 -3.04
C ARG A 157 -4.06 0.29 -4.30
N THR A 158 -4.05 -0.55 -5.32
CA THR A 158 -3.43 -0.23 -6.60
C THR A 158 -4.26 0.82 -7.34
N SER A 159 -3.62 1.84 -7.91
CA SER A 159 -4.33 2.83 -8.72
C SER A 159 -4.97 2.18 -9.96
N ASN A 160 -6.05 2.76 -10.47
CA ASN A 160 -6.76 2.23 -11.64
C ASN A 160 -5.86 2.11 -12.86
N GLU A 161 -4.96 3.07 -13.08
CA GLU A 161 -4.00 3.03 -14.19
C GLU A 161 -2.99 1.89 -14.04
N ALA A 162 -2.48 1.67 -12.84
CA ALA A 162 -1.56 0.57 -12.56
C ALA A 162 -2.27 -0.78 -12.67
N ALA A 163 -3.51 -0.90 -12.18
CA ALA A 163 -4.32 -2.10 -12.31
C ALA A 163 -4.61 -2.43 -13.78
N PHE A 164 -4.94 -1.43 -14.60
CA PHE A 164 -5.14 -1.61 -16.03
C PHE A 164 -3.88 -2.11 -16.74
N LEU A 165 -2.73 -1.48 -16.51
CA LEU A 165 -1.46 -1.89 -17.09
C LEU A 165 -1.05 -3.30 -16.63
N TYR A 166 -1.29 -3.61 -15.36
CA TYR A 166 -1.02 -4.93 -14.81
C TYR A 166 -1.87 -6.02 -15.48
N GLN A 167 -3.18 -5.77 -15.63
CA GLN A 167 -4.08 -6.69 -16.33
C GLN A 167 -3.65 -6.87 -17.79
N LEU A 168 -3.30 -5.80 -18.48
CA LEU A 168 -2.82 -5.86 -19.86
C LEU A 168 -1.54 -6.69 -19.98
N PHE A 169 -0.60 -6.51 -19.06
CA PHE A 169 0.63 -7.30 -18.99
C PHE A 169 0.33 -8.80 -18.80
N VAL A 170 -0.52 -9.14 -17.83
CA VAL A 170 -0.88 -10.54 -17.52
C VAL A 170 -1.55 -11.23 -18.71
N ARG A 171 -2.46 -10.53 -19.39
CA ARG A 171 -3.10 -11.05 -20.60
C ARG A 171 -2.13 -11.20 -21.77
N ALA A 172 -1.19 -10.27 -21.92
CA ALA A 172 -0.13 -10.36 -22.92
C ALA A 172 0.84 -11.51 -22.61
N PHE A 173 1.08 -11.81 -21.33
CA PHE A 173 1.84 -12.99 -20.89
C PHE A 173 1.13 -14.30 -21.25
N GLY A 174 -0.20 -14.31 -21.34
CA GLY A 174 -0.98 -15.44 -21.83
C GLY A 174 -1.84 -16.15 -20.79
N THR A 175 -2.12 -15.53 -19.66
CA THR A 175 -3.00 -16.07 -18.62
C THR A 175 -4.05 -15.07 -18.15
N ASN A 176 -5.09 -15.57 -17.47
CA ASN A 176 -6.07 -14.79 -16.73
C ASN A 176 -6.04 -15.09 -15.21
N ASN A 177 -4.96 -15.68 -14.72
CA ASN A 177 -4.79 -15.97 -13.29
C ASN A 177 -4.56 -14.69 -12.48
N LEU A 178 -5.62 -13.91 -12.34
CA LEU A 178 -5.69 -12.65 -11.63
C LEU A 178 -6.69 -12.75 -10.45
N PRO A 179 -6.34 -13.45 -9.34
CA PRO A 179 -7.15 -13.39 -8.15
C PRO A 179 -7.17 -11.95 -7.64
N ASP A 180 -8.34 -11.43 -7.35
CA ASP A 180 -8.50 -10.10 -6.84
C ASP A 180 -8.63 -10.06 -5.31
N CYS A 181 -8.45 -8.89 -4.73
CA CYS A 181 -8.55 -8.71 -3.30
C CYS A 181 -10.00 -8.71 -2.79
N SER A 182 -10.99 -8.50 -3.67
CA SER A 182 -12.40 -8.49 -3.25
C SER A 182 -12.86 -9.85 -2.79
N ASN A 183 -12.39 -10.93 -3.41
CA ASN A 183 -12.67 -12.29 -2.98
C ASN A 183 -12.16 -12.58 -1.55
N MET A 184 -11.09 -11.92 -1.12
CA MET A 184 -10.55 -12.08 0.23
C MET A 184 -11.08 -11.05 1.24
N CYS A 185 -11.53 -9.90 0.77
CA CYS A 185 -11.91 -8.77 1.61
C CYS A 185 -13.44 -8.64 1.81
N HIS A 186 -14.24 -8.91 0.78
CA HIS A 186 -15.67 -8.63 0.76
C HIS A 186 -16.54 -9.89 0.65
N GLU A 187 -16.10 -10.95 0.04
CA GLU A 187 -16.90 -12.15 -0.16
C GLU A 187 -17.29 -12.86 1.14
N SER A 188 -16.43 -12.85 2.14
CA SER A 188 -16.71 -13.45 3.45
C SER A 188 -17.75 -12.68 4.28
N SER A 189 -18.08 -11.45 3.89
CA SER A 189 -19.04 -10.58 4.59
C SER A 189 -20.32 -10.32 3.77
N GLY A 190 -20.39 -10.80 2.54
CA GLY A 190 -21.51 -10.61 1.62
C GLY A 190 -22.51 -11.75 1.58
N VAL A 191 -22.40 -12.73 2.49
CA VAL A 191 -23.30 -13.88 2.59
C VAL A 191 -24.20 -13.74 3.79
#